data_f0ad6dc2a25509ec93c9394ff8e7afeb
#
_entry.id   f0ad6dc2a25509ec93c9394ff8e7afeb
#
_cell.length_a   1.000
_cell.length_b   1.000
_cell.length_c   1.000
_cell.angle_alpha   90.00
_cell.angle_beta   90.00
_cell.angle_gamma   90.00
#
_symmetry.space_group_name_H-M   'P 1'
#
loop_
_entity.id
_entity.type
_entity.pdbx_description
1 polymer ?
#
loop_
_entity_poly.entity_id
_entity_poly.type
_entity_poly.pdbx_seq_one_letter_code
_entity_poly.pdbx_strand_id
1 'polypeptide(L)'
;MRFEDQMKKAAPEQLWQEYCGFLDMSISEYMYTQRRLMAEQLSLWTPSGLGKKLLRGEAPRTIEELRAQLPLTTYEDYAEVLLPKRSEMLCTEPAIWIQTTWEGGLRPIKQAPYTRSMLDTYCHNLIACMMMATATRKGTFHFRRGDRVLYGGAPLPYATGLMPSLANEEIRLTWLPDSNEHSDLSFSERIKKGFAMGM
;
A
#
# COMPACT_ATOMS: atom_id res chain seq x y z
N MET A 1 10.72 -14.39 5.51
CA MET A 1 12.20 -14.25 5.30
C MET A 1 12.39 -12.94 4.56
N ARG A 2 13.30 -12.08 5.01
CA ARG A 2 13.54 -10.77 4.40
C ARG A 2 14.01 -10.93 2.95
N PHE A 3 13.63 -10.01 2.08
CA PHE A 3 14.06 -10.02 0.68
C PHE A 3 15.59 -10.05 0.52
N GLU A 4 16.33 -9.27 1.33
CA GLU A 4 17.79 -9.29 1.30
C GLU A 4 18.43 -10.67 1.63
N ASP A 5 17.71 -11.51 2.37
CA ASP A 5 18.16 -12.87 2.65
C ASP A 5 17.74 -13.87 1.57
N GLN A 6 16.62 -13.62 0.90
CA GLN A 6 16.21 -14.36 -0.29
C GLN A 6 17.20 -14.14 -1.44
N MET A 7 17.66 -12.91 -1.65
CA MET A 7 18.68 -12.57 -2.67
C MET A 7 20.00 -13.38 -2.55
N LYS A 8 20.32 -13.87 -1.36
CA LYS A 8 21.52 -14.70 -1.12
C LYS A 8 21.29 -16.17 -1.50
N LYS A 9 20.06 -16.61 -1.65
CA LYS A 9 19.67 -18.04 -1.73
C LYS A 9 18.97 -18.40 -3.03
N ALA A 10 18.29 -17.46 -3.65
CA ALA A 10 17.47 -17.67 -4.83
C ALA A 10 18.08 -16.97 -6.06
N ALA A 11 17.89 -17.56 -7.23
CA ALA A 11 18.27 -16.92 -8.49
C ALA A 11 17.39 -15.68 -8.76
N PRO A 12 17.90 -14.64 -9.43
CA PRO A 12 17.13 -13.43 -9.75
C PRO A 12 15.81 -13.72 -10.48
N GLU A 13 15.79 -14.70 -11.36
CA GLU A 13 14.62 -15.11 -12.12
C GLU A 13 13.53 -15.71 -11.20
N GLN A 14 13.91 -16.44 -10.16
CA GLN A 14 12.97 -16.98 -9.18
C GLN A 14 12.34 -15.86 -8.34
N LEU A 15 13.15 -14.90 -7.89
CA LEU A 15 12.65 -13.73 -7.17
C LEU A 15 11.76 -12.88 -8.07
N TRP A 16 12.13 -12.71 -9.34
CA TRP A 16 11.28 -12.02 -10.31
C TRP A 16 9.92 -12.70 -10.43
N GLN A 17 9.89 -14.02 -10.54
CA GLN A 17 8.62 -14.76 -10.63
C GLN A 17 7.78 -14.62 -9.37
N GLU A 18 8.40 -14.58 -8.19
CA GLU A 18 7.70 -14.40 -6.91
C GLU A 18 7.08 -13.01 -6.77
N TYR A 19 7.83 -11.95 -7.12
CA TYR A 19 7.43 -10.56 -6.90
C TYR A 19 6.76 -9.90 -8.10
N CYS A 20 7.13 -10.28 -9.31
CA CYS A 20 6.68 -9.66 -10.56
C CYS A 20 5.96 -10.65 -11.50
N GLY A 21 5.76 -11.90 -11.09
CA GLY A 21 5.11 -12.94 -11.90
C GLY A 21 3.69 -12.61 -12.34
N PHE A 22 3.03 -11.69 -11.63
CA PHE A 22 1.71 -11.17 -12.04
C PHE A 22 1.71 -10.52 -13.43
N LEU A 23 2.87 -10.06 -13.92
CA LEU A 23 3.03 -9.51 -15.27
C LEU A 23 2.84 -10.57 -16.38
N ASP A 24 2.93 -11.84 -16.04
CA ASP A 24 2.81 -12.97 -16.96
C ASP A 24 1.41 -13.61 -16.93
N MET A 25 0.55 -13.15 -16.03
CA MET A 25 -0.80 -13.67 -15.91
C MET A 25 -1.62 -13.34 -17.16
N SER A 26 -2.34 -14.33 -17.68
CA SER A 26 -3.40 -14.10 -18.64
C SER A 26 -4.54 -13.27 -18.00
N ILE A 27 -5.33 -12.60 -18.83
CA ILE A 27 -6.52 -11.88 -18.36
C ILE A 27 -7.46 -12.80 -17.57
N SER A 28 -7.59 -14.06 -17.98
CA SER A 28 -8.43 -15.04 -17.29
C SER A 28 -7.93 -15.35 -15.88
N GLU A 29 -6.64 -15.56 -15.69
CA GLU A 29 -6.01 -15.80 -14.39
C GLU A 29 -6.13 -14.57 -13.50
N TYR A 30 -5.87 -13.38 -14.07
CA TYR A 30 -6.05 -12.12 -13.36
C TYR A 30 -7.49 -11.96 -12.87
N MET A 31 -8.49 -12.15 -13.75
CA MET A 31 -9.90 -12.04 -13.39
C MET A 31 -10.35 -13.11 -12.39
N TYR A 32 -9.80 -14.31 -12.46
CA TYR A 32 -10.06 -15.34 -11.45
C TYR A 32 -9.53 -14.88 -10.07
N THR A 33 -8.31 -14.37 -10.02
CA THR A 33 -7.71 -13.84 -8.78
C THR A 33 -8.53 -12.67 -8.22
N GLN A 34 -8.97 -11.73 -9.07
CA GLN A 34 -9.80 -10.61 -8.64
C GLN A 34 -11.15 -11.07 -8.05
N ARG A 35 -11.81 -12.05 -8.66
CA ARG A 35 -13.08 -12.60 -8.14
C ARG A 35 -12.89 -13.28 -6.78
N ARG A 36 -11.83 -14.08 -6.64
CA ARG A 36 -11.50 -14.74 -5.38
C ARG A 36 -11.25 -13.72 -4.26
N LEU A 37 -10.38 -12.73 -4.52
CA LEU A 37 -10.07 -11.69 -3.55
C LEU A 37 -11.31 -10.85 -3.18
N MET A 38 -12.18 -10.55 -4.15
CA MET A 38 -13.42 -9.84 -3.88
C MET A 38 -14.37 -10.67 -3.01
N ALA A 39 -14.50 -11.97 -3.25
CA ALA A 39 -15.32 -12.84 -2.41
C ALA A 39 -14.79 -12.90 -0.96
N GLU A 40 -13.47 -12.99 -0.79
CA GLU A 40 -12.82 -12.91 0.53
C GLU A 40 -13.12 -11.57 1.22
N GLN A 41 -12.98 -10.45 0.51
CA GLN A 41 -13.28 -9.12 1.05
C GLN A 41 -14.75 -8.98 1.43
N LEU A 42 -15.68 -9.47 0.63
CA LEU A 42 -17.11 -9.45 0.96
C LEU A 42 -17.40 -10.18 2.27
N SER A 43 -16.82 -11.37 2.45
CA SER A 43 -17.03 -12.16 3.67
C SER A 43 -16.47 -11.48 4.93
N LEU A 44 -15.40 -10.71 4.81
CA LEU A 44 -14.79 -9.96 5.91
C LEU A 44 -15.53 -8.66 6.20
N TRP A 45 -15.90 -7.94 5.15
CA TRP A 45 -16.42 -6.58 5.27
C TRP A 45 -17.90 -6.52 5.63
N THR A 46 -18.76 -7.38 5.04
CA THR A 46 -20.20 -7.32 5.22
C THR A 46 -20.68 -7.46 6.67
N PRO A 47 -20.06 -8.27 7.54
CA PRO A 47 -20.46 -8.37 8.94
C PRO A 47 -19.96 -7.21 9.81
N SER A 48 -19.05 -6.36 9.32
CA SER A 48 -18.51 -5.23 10.07
C SER A 48 -19.57 -4.16 10.34
N GLY A 49 -19.32 -3.30 11.33
CA GLY A 49 -20.20 -2.17 11.62
C GLY A 49 -20.36 -1.23 10.43
N LEU A 50 -19.24 -0.93 9.73
CA LEU A 50 -19.24 -0.11 8.53
C LEU A 50 -19.99 -0.79 7.37
N GLY A 51 -19.77 -2.09 7.17
CA GLY A 51 -20.49 -2.87 6.16
C GLY A 51 -22.01 -2.82 6.38
N LYS A 52 -22.47 -3.11 7.58
CA LYS A 52 -23.89 -3.05 7.96
C LYS A 52 -24.50 -1.66 7.80
N LYS A 53 -23.72 -0.60 8.05
CA LYS A 53 -24.17 0.78 7.85
C LYS A 53 -24.40 1.12 6.37
N LEU A 54 -23.56 0.63 5.48
CA LEU A 54 -23.59 0.97 4.06
C LEU A 54 -24.52 0.08 3.25
N LEU A 55 -24.69 -1.18 3.66
CA LEU A 55 -25.59 -2.13 3.01
C LEU A 55 -27.04 -1.89 3.42
N ARG A 56 -27.94 -1.95 2.44
CA ARG A 56 -29.39 -1.72 2.63
C ARG A 56 -30.20 -3.00 2.63
N GLY A 57 -29.64 -4.12 3.04
CA GLY A 57 -30.34 -5.41 3.01
C GLY A 57 -29.50 -6.55 3.57
N GLU A 58 -29.80 -7.75 3.13
CA GLU A 58 -28.98 -8.91 3.48
C GLU A 58 -27.57 -8.78 2.93
N ALA A 59 -26.59 -9.40 3.63
CA ALA A 59 -25.20 -9.39 3.20
C ALA A 59 -25.06 -9.99 1.80
N PRO A 60 -24.49 -9.25 0.82
CA PRO A 60 -24.30 -9.75 -0.53
C PRO A 60 -23.30 -10.91 -0.54
N ARG A 61 -23.58 -11.93 -1.33
CA ARG A 61 -22.74 -13.12 -1.50
C ARG A 61 -21.91 -13.07 -2.79
N THR A 62 -22.33 -12.21 -3.72
CA THR A 62 -21.67 -12.04 -5.01
C THR A 62 -21.37 -10.58 -5.29
N ILE A 63 -20.49 -10.34 -6.26
CA ILE A 63 -20.15 -8.98 -6.71
C ILE A 63 -21.38 -8.30 -7.32
N GLU A 64 -22.21 -9.04 -8.03
CA GLU A 64 -23.43 -8.56 -8.67
C GLU A 64 -24.45 -8.10 -7.61
N GLU A 65 -24.65 -8.89 -6.58
CA GLU A 65 -25.49 -8.52 -5.42
C GLU A 65 -24.95 -7.27 -4.71
N LEU A 66 -23.61 -7.19 -4.51
CA LEU A 66 -23.00 -6.00 -3.91
C LEU A 66 -23.28 -4.75 -4.76
N ARG A 67 -23.08 -4.83 -6.08
CA ARG A 67 -23.33 -3.70 -6.99
C ARG A 67 -24.79 -3.28 -7.04
N ALA A 68 -25.70 -4.21 -6.83
CA ALA A 68 -27.12 -3.90 -6.77
C ALA A 68 -27.52 -3.21 -5.46
N GLN A 69 -26.86 -3.51 -4.35
CA GLN A 69 -27.18 -3.01 -3.02
C GLN A 69 -26.40 -1.75 -2.65
N LEU A 70 -25.14 -1.65 -3.06
CA LEU A 70 -24.25 -0.56 -2.68
C LEU A 70 -24.12 0.45 -3.83
N PRO A 71 -24.62 1.68 -3.64
CA PRO A 71 -24.39 2.76 -4.61
C PRO A 71 -22.91 3.15 -4.63
N LEU A 72 -22.52 3.97 -5.61
CA LEU A 72 -21.20 4.61 -5.59
C LEU A 72 -21.08 5.47 -4.33
N THR A 73 -19.98 5.28 -3.62
CA THR A 73 -19.71 5.95 -2.35
C THR A 73 -18.58 6.97 -2.49
N THR A 74 -18.58 7.95 -1.61
CA THR A 74 -17.53 8.94 -1.44
C THR A 74 -16.93 8.82 -0.04
N TYR A 75 -15.87 9.56 0.25
CA TYR A 75 -15.31 9.56 1.61
C TYR A 75 -16.32 10.04 2.67
N GLU A 76 -17.29 10.87 2.31
CA GLU A 76 -18.30 11.37 3.24
C GLU A 76 -19.17 10.23 3.82
N ASP A 77 -19.38 9.17 3.06
CA ASP A 77 -20.14 7.99 3.51
C ASP A 77 -19.41 7.20 4.61
N TYR A 78 -18.09 7.36 4.71
CA TYR A 78 -17.20 6.71 5.69
C TYR A 78 -16.74 7.65 6.80
N ALA A 79 -16.82 8.96 6.59
CA ALA A 79 -16.17 9.99 7.39
C ALA A 79 -16.48 9.90 8.89
N GLU A 80 -17.72 9.63 9.27
CA GLU A 80 -18.13 9.51 10.69
C GLU A 80 -17.53 8.28 11.39
N VAL A 81 -17.02 7.32 10.64
CA VAL A 81 -16.30 6.14 11.18
C VAL A 81 -14.79 6.37 11.12
N LEU A 82 -14.28 6.86 9.98
CA LEU A 82 -12.85 6.93 9.73
C LEU A 82 -12.18 8.14 10.39
N LEU A 83 -12.83 9.31 10.42
CA LEU A 83 -12.21 10.51 11.02
C LEU A 83 -12.01 10.38 12.54
N PRO A 84 -12.97 9.89 13.33
CA PRO A 84 -12.76 9.64 14.75
C PRO A 84 -12.04 8.32 15.04
N LYS A 85 -11.60 7.60 13.99
CA LYS A 85 -10.84 6.33 14.08
C LYS A 85 -11.59 5.24 14.85
N ARG A 86 -12.85 5.02 14.52
CA ARG A 86 -13.71 4.03 15.15
C ARG A 86 -13.35 2.62 14.69
N SER A 87 -12.30 2.04 15.26
CA SER A 87 -11.80 0.72 14.86
C SER A 87 -12.81 -0.41 15.12
N GLU A 88 -13.68 -0.26 16.11
CA GLU A 88 -14.75 -1.20 16.43
C GLU A 88 -15.80 -1.36 15.31
N MET A 89 -15.86 -0.40 14.38
CA MET A 89 -16.74 -0.45 13.21
C MET A 89 -16.10 -1.16 12.00
N LEU A 90 -14.82 -1.49 12.07
CA LEU A 90 -14.05 -2.09 10.96
C LEU A 90 -14.08 -3.62 11.04
N CYS A 91 -13.74 -4.27 9.94
CA CYS A 91 -13.66 -5.74 9.88
C CYS A 91 -12.40 -6.30 10.54
N THR A 92 -11.37 -5.48 10.72
CA THR A 92 -10.08 -5.87 11.30
C THR A 92 -9.50 -4.66 12.03
N GLU A 93 -8.85 -4.89 13.17
CA GLU A 93 -8.14 -3.85 13.91
C GLU A 93 -6.99 -3.28 13.06
N PRO A 94 -6.93 -1.96 12.87
CA PRO A 94 -5.84 -1.33 12.13
C PRO A 94 -4.49 -1.47 12.85
N ALA A 95 -3.45 -1.80 12.10
CA ALA A 95 -2.08 -1.73 12.59
C ALA A 95 -1.59 -0.27 12.68
N ILE A 96 -2.07 0.59 11.79
CA ILE A 96 -1.78 2.02 11.77
C ILE A 96 -2.91 2.80 11.10
N TRP A 97 -3.11 4.03 11.54
CA TRP A 97 -3.95 5.01 10.86
C TRP A 97 -3.07 5.97 10.08
N ILE A 98 -3.32 6.07 8.79
CA ILE A 98 -2.63 7.02 7.91
C ILE A 98 -3.56 8.18 7.56
N GLN A 99 -2.92 9.28 7.19
CA GLN A 99 -3.59 10.50 6.75
C GLN A 99 -3.34 10.71 5.26
N THR A 100 -4.35 11.18 4.55
CA THR A 100 -4.18 11.68 3.19
C THR A 100 -4.64 13.11 3.10
N THR A 101 -3.98 13.92 2.27
CA THR A 101 -4.48 15.23 1.87
C THR A 101 -5.22 15.10 0.54
N TRP A 102 -6.26 15.90 0.37
CA TRP A 102 -6.99 15.96 -0.88
C TRP A 102 -7.35 17.43 -1.19
N GLU A 103 -6.84 17.91 -2.29
CA GLU A 103 -7.20 19.24 -2.81
C GLU A 103 -8.52 19.11 -3.58
N GLY A 104 -9.64 19.47 -3.01
CA GLY A 104 -10.92 19.51 -3.71
C GLY A 104 -12.07 18.72 -3.09
N GLY A 105 -11.92 18.18 -1.88
CA GLY A 105 -13.03 17.59 -1.11
C GLY A 105 -13.54 18.52 -0.02
N LEU A 106 -14.71 18.21 0.51
CA LEU A 106 -15.27 18.90 1.69
C LEU A 106 -14.38 18.76 2.94
N ARG A 107 -13.48 17.77 2.94
CA ARG A 107 -12.57 17.49 4.06
C ARG A 107 -11.12 17.51 3.59
N PRO A 108 -10.33 18.44 4.11
CA PRO A 108 -8.92 18.59 3.71
C PRO A 108 -8.06 17.42 4.17
N ILE A 109 -8.47 16.71 5.22
CA ILE A 109 -7.77 15.56 5.80
C ILE A 109 -8.70 14.37 5.81
N LYS A 110 -8.19 13.24 5.31
CA LYS A 110 -8.86 11.95 5.36
C LYS A 110 -8.01 10.98 6.17
N GLN A 111 -8.66 10.16 7.00
CA GLN A 111 -8.03 9.07 7.75
C GLN A 111 -8.33 7.75 7.04
N ALA A 112 -7.34 6.88 6.95
CA ALA A 112 -7.51 5.54 6.41
C ALA A 112 -6.83 4.50 7.31
N PRO A 113 -7.53 3.41 7.66
CA PRO A 113 -6.94 2.32 8.43
C PRO A 113 -6.09 1.43 7.54
N TYR A 114 -4.88 1.09 7.97
CA TYR A 114 -4.07 0.05 7.35
C TYR A 114 -3.94 -1.13 8.30
N THR A 115 -4.34 -2.30 7.84
CA THR A 115 -4.17 -3.56 8.58
C THR A 115 -2.76 -4.11 8.36
N ARG A 116 -2.33 -5.08 9.19
CA ARG A 116 -1.04 -5.74 9.00
C ARG A 116 -0.92 -6.37 7.61
N SER A 117 -1.96 -7.06 7.14
CA SER A 117 -2.00 -7.65 5.80
C SER A 117 -1.83 -6.61 4.68
N MET A 118 -2.40 -5.41 4.83
CA MET A 118 -2.19 -4.31 3.87
C MET A 118 -0.74 -3.83 3.89
N LEU A 119 -0.11 -3.73 5.06
CA LEU A 119 1.29 -3.34 5.17
C LEU A 119 2.22 -4.39 4.55
N ASP A 120 1.95 -5.67 4.76
CA ASP A 120 2.72 -6.77 4.15
C ASP A 120 2.60 -6.73 2.62
N THR A 121 1.40 -6.49 2.09
CA THR A 121 1.17 -6.28 0.64
C THR A 121 1.91 -5.04 0.14
N TYR A 122 1.93 -3.96 0.92
CA TYR A 122 2.64 -2.73 0.56
C TYR A 122 4.16 -2.98 0.48
N CYS A 123 4.74 -3.70 1.45
CA CYS A 123 6.15 -4.13 1.41
C CYS A 123 6.46 -4.93 0.14
N HIS A 124 5.64 -5.94 -0.16
CA HIS A 124 5.81 -6.76 -1.35
C HIS A 124 5.77 -5.92 -2.63
N ASN A 125 4.81 -5.01 -2.74
CA ASN A 125 4.69 -4.11 -3.88
C ASN A 125 5.87 -3.14 -4.00
N LEU A 126 6.43 -2.65 -2.89
CA LEU A 126 7.64 -1.81 -2.92
C LEU A 126 8.83 -2.57 -3.51
N ILE A 127 9.04 -3.82 -3.11
CA ILE A 127 10.10 -4.66 -3.68
C ILE A 127 9.86 -4.88 -5.18
N ALA A 128 8.64 -5.25 -5.58
CA ALA A 128 8.28 -5.40 -6.99
C ALA A 128 8.54 -4.12 -7.80
N CYS A 129 8.17 -2.95 -7.28
CA CYS A 129 8.45 -1.66 -7.92
C CYS A 129 9.96 -1.40 -8.06
N MET A 130 10.76 -1.67 -7.04
CA MET A 130 12.22 -1.52 -7.12
C MET A 130 12.85 -2.49 -8.12
N MET A 131 12.36 -3.74 -8.17
CA MET A 131 12.80 -4.71 -9.17
C MET A 131 12.51 -4.20 -10.58
N MET A 132 11.28 -3.76 -10.84
CA MET A 132 10.89 -3.22 -12.16
C MET A 132 11.67 -1.95 -12.52
N ALA A 133 11.87 -1.04 -11.57
CA ALA A 133 12.57 0.23 -11.80
C ALA A 133 14.07 0.04 -12.13
N THR A 134 14.69 -1.05 -11.67
CA THR A 134 16.11 -1.35 -11.91
C THR A 134 16.33 -2.46 -12.93
N ALA A 135 15.26 -3.03 -13.49
CA ALA A 135 15.33 -4.09 -14.48
C ALA A 135 15.86 -3.56 -15.83
N THR A 136 16.85 -4.23 -16.41
CA THR A 136 17.27 -3.99 -17.79
C THR A 136 16.60 -4.94 -18.78
N ARG A 137 16.08 -6.04 -18.29
CA ARG A 137 15.27 -7.03 -18.99
C ARG A 137 14.43 -7.81 -17.96
N LYS A 138 13.40 -8.49 -18.43
CA LYS A 138 12.59 -9.39 -17.60
C LYS A 138 13.48 -10.43 -16.90
N GLY A 139 13.22 -10.67 -15.63
CA GLY A 139 13.98 -11.63 -14.80
C GLY A 139 15.27 -11.09 -14.20
N THR A 140 15.59 -9.81 -14.43
CA THR A 140 16.79 -9.19 -13.84
C THR A 140 16.43 -7.93 -13.09
N PHE A 141 17.19 -7.62 -12.04
CA PHE A 141 17.10 -6.37 -11.29
C PHE A 141 18.47 -6.05 -10.68
N HIS A 142 18.70 -4.78 -10.33
CA HIS A 142 20.05 -4.30 -10.01
C HIS A 142 20.13 -3.46 -8.73
N PHE A 143 19.15 -3.52 -7.86
CA PHE A 143 19.27 -2.87 -6.55
C PHE A 143 19.82 -3.83 -5.49
N ARG A 144 20.49 -3.28 -4.48
CA ARG A 144 21.17 -4.04 -3.41
C ARG A 144 21.06 -3.30 -2.09
N ARG A 145 21.38 -4.02 -1.03
CA ARG A 145 21.54 -3.42 0.30
C ARG A 145 22.53 -2.26 0.26
N GLY A 146 22.13 -1.13 0.86
CA GLY A 146 22.93 0.09 0.95
C GLY A 146 22.78 1.04 -0.23
N ASP A 147 22.04 0.66 -1.27
CA ASP A 147 21.77 1.58 -2.38
C ASP A 147 21.06 2.84 -1.88
N ARG A 148 21.35 3.96 -2.54
CA ARG A 148 20.77 5.25 -2.22
C ARG A 148 19.45 5.44 -2.95
N VAL A 149 18.44 5.87 -2.22
CA VAL A 149 17.11 6.17 -2.77
C VAL A 149 16.77 7.64 -2.51
N LEU A 150 16.60 8.40 -3.59
CA LEU A 150 16.08 9.75 -3.50
C LEU A 150 14.59 9.69 -3.12
N TYR A 151 14.23 10.28 -1.99
CA TYR A 151 12.89 10.19 -1.45
C TYR A 151 12.30 11.56 -1.13
N GLY A 152 11.27 11.93 -1.88
CA GLY A 152 10.55 13.19 -1.69
C GLY A 152 9.19 13.06 -1.00
N GLY A 153 8.84 11.87 -0.51
CA GLY A 153 7.54 11.62 0.13
C GLY A 153 7.31 12.46 1.39
N ALA A 154 6.05 12.64 1.75
CA ALA A 154 5.67 13.25 3.02
C ALA A 154 5.94 12.26 4.17
N PRO A 155 6.34 12.75 5.38
CA PRO A 155 6.56 11.90 6.54
C PRO A 155 5.25 11.30 7.08
N LEU A 156 5.34 10.43 8.07
CA LEU A 156 4.16 10.01 8.85
C LEU A 156 3.45 11.25 9.41
N PRO A 157 2.11 11.25 9.50
CA PRO A 157 1.20 10.12 9.29
C PRO A 157 0.73 9.92 7.83
N TYR A 158 1.38 10.49 6.84
CA TYR A 158 1.02 10.27 5.44
C TYR A 158 1.45 8.88 4.94
N ALA A 159 0.69 8.31 4.01
CA ALA A 159 0.95 6.96 3.47
C ALA A 159 2.37 6.82 2.88
N THR A 160 2.86 7.87 2.22
CA THR A 160 4.24 7.87 1.69
C THR A 160 5.28 7.77 2.78
N GLY A 161 5.02 8.27 3.99
CA GLY A 161 5.93 8.16 5.13
C GLY A 161 6.18 6.73 5.62
N LEU A 162 5.36 5.77 5.21
CA LEU A 162 5.58 4.35 5.51
C LEU A 162 6.70 3.73 4.66
N MET A 163 6.97 4.26 3.47
CA MET A 163 7.86 3.64 2.49
C MET A 163 9.26 3.33 3.04
N PRO A 164 9.98 4.25 3.69
CA PRO A 164 11.33 3.96 4.18
C PRO A 164 11.36 2.83 5.23
N SER A 165 10.44 2.86 6.20
CA SER A 165 10.41 1.84 7.25
C SER A 165 10.04 0.47 6.70
N LEU A 166 9.00 0.40 5.87
CA LEU A 166 8.53 -0.85 5.29
C LEU A 166 9.55 -1.46 4.32
N ALA A 167 10.18 -0.65 3.45
CA ALA A 167 11.24 -1.16 2.59
C ALA A 167 12.43 -1.69 3.40
N ASN A 168 12.80 -1.00 4.51
CA ASN A 168 13.89 -1.42 5.37
C ASN A 168 13.57 -2.68 6.21
N GLU A 169 12.31 -3.08 6.34
CA GLU A 169 11.94 -4.42 6.86
C GLU A 169 12.41 -5.52 5.90
N GLU A 170 12.46 -5.27 4.61
CA GLU A 170 12.80 -6.24 3.56
C GLU A 170 14.24 -6.14 3.05
N ILE A 171 14.71 -4.92 2.80
CA ILE A 171 16.07 -4.63 2.36
C ILE A 171 16.54 -3.29 2.91
N ARG A 172 17.72 -3.27 3.50
CA ARG A 172 18.27 -2.05 4.09
C ARG A 172 18.79 -1.11 2.99
N LEU A 173 18.14 0.05 2.86
CA LEU A 173 18.46 1.11 1.90
C LEU A 173 18.93 2.38 2.62
N THR A 174 19.59 3.26 1.89
CA THR A 174 19.98 4.60 2.35
C THR A 174 19.05 5.63 1.73
N TRP A 175 18.16 6.22 2.53
CA TRP A 175 17.18 7.21 2.08
C TRP A 175 17.78 8.61 2.09
N LEU A 176 17.52 9.39 1.05
CA LEU A 176 18.05 10.75 0.88
C LEU A 176 16.93 11.75 0.62
N PRO A 177 16.74 12.73 1.51
CA PRO A 177 17.34 12.85 2.85
C PRO A 177 16.85 11.74 3.79
N ASP A 178 17.49 11.58 4.95
CA ASP A 178 17.08 10.57 5.93
C ASP A 178 15.62 10.80 6.36
N SER A 179 14.88 9.71 6.55
CA SER A 179 13.45 9.76 6.89
C SER A 179 13.16 10.54 8.19
N ASN A 180 14.10 10.55 9.13
CA ASN A 180 13.96 11.28 10.39
C ASN A 180 14.13 12.82 10.22
N GLU A 181 14.74 13.26 9.13
CA GLU A 181 14.94 14.69 8.83
C GLU A 181 13.77 15.29 8.03
N HIS A 182 12.77 14.48 7.68
CA HIS A 182 11.67 14.91 6.79
C HIS A 182 10.59 15.74 7.48
N SER A 183 10.42 15.58 8.81
CA SER A 183 9.27 16.15 9.53
C SER A 183 9.21 17.68 9.45
N ASP A 184 10.38 18.33 9.42
CA ASP A 184 10.48 19.78 9.53
C ASP A 184 10.73 20.51 8.20
N LEU A 185 10.87 19.76 7.10
CA LEU A 185 11.16 20.31 5.78
C LEU A 185 9.90 20.34 4.90
N SER A 186 9.73 21.45 4.16
CA SER A 186 8.75 21.50 3.07
C SER A 186 9.11 20.51 1.94
N PHE A 187 8.15 20.20 1.07
CA PHE A 187 8.40 19.31 -0.08
C PHE A 187 9.60 19.79 -0.93
N SER A 188 9.63 21.08 -1.25
CA SER A 188 10.71 21.66 -2.06
C SER A 188 12.09 21.55 -1.40
N GLU A 189 12.15 21.75 -0.08
CA GLU A 189 13.39 21.63 0.69
C GLU A 189 13.87 20.20 0.75
N ARG A 190 12.96 19.22 0.95
CA ARG A 190 13.30 17.78 0.92
C ARG A 190 13.92 17.39 -0.41
N ILE A 191 13.30 17.80 -1.52
CA ILE A 191 13.79 17.50 -2.86
C ILE A 191 15.18 18.11 -3.08
N LYS A 192 15.35 19.41 -2.77
CA LYS A 192 16.65 20.11 -2.91
C LYS A 192 17.74 19.44 -2.07
N LYS A 193 17.44 19.13 -0.81
CA LYS A 193 18.37 18.44 0.10
C LYS A 193 18.74 17.07 -0.42
N GLY A 194 17.76 16.26 -0.85
CA GLY A 194 17.99 14.94 -1.40
C GLY A 194 18.91 14.95 -2.62
N PHE A 195 18.66 15.87 -3.56
CA PHE A 195 19.56 16.03 -4.71
C PHE A 195 20.97 16.45 -4.31
N ALA A 196 21.12 17.40 -3.39
CA ALA A 196 22.45 17.83 -2.92
C ALA A 196 23.22 16.70 -2.21
N MET A 197 22.54 15.77 -1.56
CA MET A 197 23.16 14.61 -0.90
C MET A 197 23.43 13.45 -1.89
N GLY A 198 22.72 13.40 -3.02
CA GLY A 198 22.85 12.36 -4.03
C GLY A 198 23.98 12.59 -5.05
N MET A 199 24.41 13.83 -5.20
CA MET A 199 25.56 14.22 -6.03
C MET A 199 26.88 14.01 -5.29
#